data_0681f9c2c95f5470e443c438c1670848
#
_entry.id   0681f9c2c95f5470e443c438c1670848
#
_cell.length_a   1.000
_cell.length_b   1.000
_cell.length_c   1.000
_cell.angle_alpha   90.00
_cell.angle_beta   90.00
_cell.angle_gamma   90.00
#
_symmetry.space_group_name_H-M   'P 1'
#
loop_
_entity.id
_entity.type
_entity.pdbx_description
1 polymer ?
#
loop_
_entity_poly.entity_id
_entity_poly.type
_entity_poly.pdbx_seq_one_letter_code
_entity_poly.pdbx_strand_id
1 'polypeptide(L)'
;MSQRLPSLLLTFVCAAGAQPTFYLPEHLRGGEFAAQHPSLVPPPHLAGPKPSFIDVPVDHFNGGTATWKLKYWTTTSAEWSAAKPGPIFIEMPGEGAAGGPPSVRKGSLIDHFNGVGVGLEHRFFGTSIPLNSSTTKALDAYLSVQQNLADIVFLLAHIKDAMKLPANHPVVSLGGSYSGASAAWIRMLYPSQITAAIALSPPIRATLDFRAYDESNAAALASPAPSCRDQTVATMRALDAAIAADEIKTMALFNASHLHATPMGLTDFLYGIADAAASPVQYGQKAVLCSALAAALPAHPTQDEYVEFYANWTLKQYGGAYFHGCFYNSDCMRDAEHAYPAESARSWYHFKCSELGYLQTATPTPSSPERDGVNPSVRPSSLTVATLIAQCNYIFKRETHGVNATQLLGAAIDKFNHKFGGADSSAGLFATASKIGFFDYSDDPWRTASVLKTTRASLPVHLAVCDGCGHCGSGATPSIAKEVAQIQVQLLTAWLKTT
;
A
#
# COMPACT_ATOMS: atom_id res chain seq x y z
N MET A 1 -48.67 1.83 2.24
CA MET A 1 -47.93 0.52 2.12
C MET A 1 -46.63 0.81 1.39
N SER A 2 -45.59 1.09 2.15
CA SER A 2 -44.25 1.36 1.64
C SER A 2 -43.49 0.03 1.59
N GLN A 3 -43.22 -0.45 0.40
CA GLN A 3 -42.35 -1.62 0.20
C GLN A 3 -40.89 -1.16 0.39
N ARG A 4 -40.31 -1.57 1.51
CA ARG A 4 -38.84 -1.52 1.71
C ARG A 4 -38.22 -2.57 0.78
N LEU A 5 -37.45 -2.10 -0.20
CA LEU A 5 -36.50 -2.93 -0.92
C LEU A 5 -35.41 -3.42 0.04
N PRO A 6 -35.05 -4.71 0.02
CA PRO A 6 -33.94 -5.17 0.84
C PRO A 6 -32.65 -4.56 0.31
N SER A 7 -31.92 -3.87 1.21
CA SER A 7 -30.55 -3.43 0.98
C SER A 7 -29.69 -4.67 0.68
N LEU A 8 -29.33 -4.85 -0.60
CA LEU A 8 -28.24 -5.73 -0.98
C LEU A 8 -26.96 -5.18 -0.31
N LEU A 9 -26.47 -5.90 0.69
CA LEU A 9 -25.11 -5.75 1.18
C LEU A 9 -24.16 -6.08 0.03
N LEU A 10 -23.72 -5.08 -0.71
CA LEU A 10 -22.56 -5.19 -1.58
C LEU A 10 -21.32 -5.20 -0.67
N THR A 11 -20.89 -6.38 -0.29
CA THR A 11 -19.57 -6.63 0.29
C THR A 11 -18.54 -6.38 -0.80
N PHE A 12 -17.98 -5.17 -0.85
CA PHE A 12 -16.80 -4.87 -1.65
C PHE A 12 -15.60 -5.52 -0.97
N VAL A 13 -15.27 -6.69 -1.42
CA VAL A 13 -14.01 -7.37 -1.13
C VAL A 13 -13.19 -7.19 -2.40
N CYS A 14 -11.92 -6.80 -2.28
CA CYS A 14 -10.98 -7.06 -3.36
C CYS A 14 -11.21 -8.48 -3.88
N ALA A 15 -11.88 -8.63 -4.98
CA ALA A 15 -12.36 -9.77 -5.74
C ALA A 15 -12.46 -11.14 -5.06
N ALA A 16 -13.59 -11.80 -5.25
CA ALA A 16 -13.87 -13.15 -4.81
C ALA A 16 -12.80 -14.17 -5.26
N GLY A 17 -11.88 -14.47 -4.40
CA GLY A 17 -10.87 -15.50 -4.58
C GLY A 17 -9.63 -15.13 -3.79
N ALA A 18 -9.52 -15.60 -2.56
CA ALA A 18 -8.37 -15.48 -1.66
C ALA A 18 -7.58 -14.18 -1.79
N GLN A 19 -8.05 -13.17 -1.11
CA GLN A 19 -7.28 -11.94 -0.97
C GLN A 19 -6.69 -11.86 0.41
N PRO A 20 -5.43 -11.43 0.52
CA PRO A 20 -4.97 -10.83 1.75
C PRO A 20 -5.97 -9.72 2.11
N THR A 21 -6.42 -9.69 3.35
CA THR A 21 -7.37 -8.70 3.82
C THR A 21 -6.66 -7.34 3.76
N PHE A 22 -6.86 -6.61 2.65
CA PHE A 22 -6.36 -5.23 2.56
C PHE A 22 -7.26 -4.37 3.43
N TYR A 23 -6.70 -3.77 4.46
CA TYR A 23 -7.41 -2.81 5.29
C TYR A 23 -6.94 -1.39 4.95
N LEU A 24 -7.85 -0.44 5.09
CA LEU A 24 -7.49 0.97 5.03
C LEU A 24 -6.37 1.27 6.02
N PRO A 25 -5.34 2.05 5.61
CA PRO A 25 -4.37 2.61 6.53
C PRO A 25 -5.08 3.32 7.68
N GLU A 26 -4.50 3.29 8.88
CA GLU A 26 -5.16 3.75 10.11
C GLU A 26 -5.68 5.19 10.00
N HIS A 27 -4.91 6.08 9.37
CA HIS A 27 -5.27 7.48 9.15
C HIS A 27 -6.51 7.69 8.24
N LEU A 28 -6.94 6.67 7.49
CA LEU A 28 -8.13 6.70 6.64
C LEU A 28 -9.35 6.00 7.26
N ARG A 29 -9.27 5.52 8.51
CA ARG A 29 -10.34 4.76 9.15
C ARG A 29 -11.41 5.63 9.82
N GLY A 30 -11.34 6.95 9.68
CA GLY A 30 -12.31 7.90 10.23
C GLY A 30 -13.34 8.39 9.21
N GLY A 31 -14.39 9.05 9.70
CA GLY A 31 -15.38 9.77 8.88
C GLY A 31 -16.23 8.91 7.96
N GLU A 32 -16.86 9.56 6.97
CA GLU A 32 -17.76 8.89 6.00
C GLU A 32 -17.01 7.91 5.10
N PHE A 33 -15.74 8.16 4.79
CA PHE A 33 -14.94 7.29 3.94
C PHE A 33 -14.82 5.88 4.53
N ALA A 34 -14.46 5.77 5.80
CA ALA A 34 -14.41 4.48 6.50
C ALA A 34 -15.80 3.86 6.67
N ALA A 35 -16.83 4.67 6.95
CA ALA A 35 -18.20 4.21 7.09
C ALA A 35 -18.78 3.64 5.77
N GLN A 36 -18.35 4.17 4.63
CA GLN A 36 -18.73 3.65 3.31
C GLN A 36 -17.94 2.38 2.91
N HIS A 37 -16.81 2.10 3.61
CA HIS A 37 -15.97 0.93 3.36
C HIS A 37 -15.77 0.07 4.60
N PRO A 38 -16.83 -0.41 5.25
CA PRO A 38 -16.71 -1.18 6.50
C PRO A 38 -15.89 -2.46 6.33
N SER A 39 -15.82 -3.01 5.11
CA SER A 39 -15.00 -4.19 4.79
C SER A 39 -13.49 -3.90 4.73
N LEU A 40 -13.11 -2.64 4.57
CA LEU A 40 -11.71 -2.19 4.56
C LEU A 40 -11.25 -1.68 5.93
N VAL A 41 -12.16 -1.58 6.91
CA VAL A 41 -11.82 -1.30 8.30
C VAL A 41 -11.65 -2.64 9.02
N PRO A 42 -10.53 -2.88 9.74
CA PRO A 42 -10.38 -4.10 10.51
C PRO A 42 -11.57 -4.25 11.46
N PRO A 43 -12.21 -5.44 11.55
CA PRO A 43 -13.26 -5.64 12.54
C PRO A 43 -12.67 -5.40 13.92
N PRO A 44 -13.44 -4.78 14.85
CA PRO A 44 -13.05 -4.76 16.26
C PRO A 44 -12.81 -6.21 16.68
N HIS A 45 -11.68 -6.47 17.31
CA HIS A 45 -11.15 -7.79 17.64
C HIS A 45 -12.24 -8.75 18.14
N LEU A 46 -12.93 -9.38 17.20
CA LEU A 46 -13.64 -10.61 17.49
C LEU A 46 -12.55 -11.63 17.84
N ALA A 47 -12.75 -12.42 18.89
CA ALA A 47 -11.81 -13.43 19.36
C ALA A 47 -11.54 -14.46 18.23
N GLY A 48 -10.68 -14.10 17.30
CA GLY A 48 -10.17 -14.98 16.24
C GLY A 48 -9.19 -16.01 16.80
N PRO A 49 -8.72 -16.96 16.00
CA PRO A 49 -7.68 -17.90 16.43
C PRO A 49 -6.50 -17.13 17.01
N LYS A 50 -6.01 -17.60 18.17
CA LYS A 50 -4.85 -16.99 18.81
C LYS A 50 -3.63 -17.09 17.89
N PRO A 51 -2.76 -16.07 17.85
CA PRO A 51 -1.51 -16.16 17.11
C PRO A 51 -0.59 -17.21 17.74
N SER A 52 0.24 -17.81 16.88
CA SER A 52 1.41 -18.57 17.28
C SER A 52 2.66 -17.69 17.18
N PHE A 53 3.75 -18.12 17.82
CA PHE A 53 5.01 -17.40 17.81
C PHE A 53 6.16 -18.36 17.53
N ILE A 54 7.14 -17.88 16.77
CA ILE A 54 8.39 -18.61 16.50
C ILE A 54 9.58 -17.67 16.74
N ASP A 55 10.68 -18.23 17.27
CA ASP A 55 11.94 -17.50 17.37
C ASP A 55 12.61 -17.46 16.02
N VAL A 56 12.80 -16.24 15.47
CA VAL A 56 13.49 -16.01 14.21
C VAL A 56 14.73 -15.15 14.44
N PRO A 57 15.77 -15.24 13.61
CA PRO A 57 16.95 -14.39 13.73
C PRO A 57 16.57 -12.89 13.62
N VAL A 58 17.16 -12.05 14.46
CA VAL A 58 17.08 -10.59 14.31
C VAL A 58 17.74 -10.18 12.98
N ASP A 59 18.88 -10.79 12.68
CA ASP A 59 19.63 -10.58 11.45
C ASP A 59 19.89 -11.93 10.74
N HIS A 60 19.33 -12.09 9.55
CA HIS A 60 19.47 -13.32 8.75
C HIS A 60 20.79 -13.39 7.97
N PHE A 61 21.56 -12.29 7.87
CA PHE A 61 22.66 -12.19 6.91
C PHE A 61 24.05 -11.99 7.53
N ASN A 62 24.13 -11.40 8.73
CA ASN A 62 25.41 -11.01 9.33
C ASN A 62 25.83 -11.87 10.54
N GLY A 63 25.19 -13.03 10.76
CA GLY A 63 25.68 -14.04 11.70
C GLY A 63 25.45 -13.77 13.19
N GLY A 64 24.44 -12.99 13.55
CA GLY A 64 24.05 -12.79 14.95
C GLY A 64 23.30 -14.00 15.54
N THR A 65 23.41 -14.21 16.87
CA THR A 65 22.66 -15.24 17.61
C THR A 65 21.36 -14.74 18.24
N ALA A 66 21.11 -13.42 18.18
CA ALA A 66 19.91 -12.81 18.72
C ALA A 66 18.67 -13.23 17.94
N THR A 67 17.62 -13.60 18.65
CA THR A 67 16.32 -13.98 18.09
C THR A 67 15.22 -13.06 18.62
N TRP A 68 14.07 -13.06 17.95
CA TRP A 68 12.87 -12.37 18.38
C TRP A 68 11.63 -13.18 18.04
N LYS A 69 10.49 -12.89 18.66
CA LYS A 69 9.22 -13.62 18.50
C LYS A 69 8.45 -13.10 17.31
N LEU A 70 8.48 -13.81 16.18
CA LEU A 70 7.64 -13.56 15.02
C LEU A 70 6.23 -14.09 15.28
N LYS A 71 5.25 -13.24 15.13
CA LYS A 71 3.83 -13.53 15.30
C LYS A 71 3.22 -14.02 13.99
N TYR A 72 2.53 -15.17 14.02
CA TYR A 72 1.92 -15.73 12.82
C TYR A 72 0.63 -16.51 13.13
N TRP A 73 -0.11 -16.85 12.09
CA TRP A 73 -1.31 -17.70 12.12
C TRP A 73 -1.27 -18.73 11.01
N THR A 74 -1.94 -19.86 11.25
CA THR A 74 -2.23 -20.87 10.24
C THR A 74 -3.72 -21.16 10.20
N THR A 75 -4.24 -21.38 9.01
CA THR A 75 -5.61 -21.86 8.77
C THR A 75 -5.57 -22.96 7.73
N THR A 76 -6.56 -23.84 7.73
CA THR A 76 -6.69 -24.90 6.71
C THR A 76 -8.06 -24.83 6.05
N SER A 77 -8.14 -25.23 4.78
CA SER A 77 -9.45 -25.48 4.16
C SER A 77 -10.16 -26.64 4.86
N ALA A 78 -11.47 -26.68 4.73
CA ALA A 78 -12.26 -27.73 5.39
C ALA A 78 -11.94 -29.15 4.88
N GLU A 79 -11.47 -29.25 3.63
CA GLU A 79 -11.14 -30.53 2.98
C GLU A 79 -9.64 -30.88 3.07
N TRP A 80 -8.83 -30.03 3.71
CA TRP A 80 -7.41 -30.28 3.87
C TRP A 80 -7.17 -31.52 4.76
N SER A 81 -6.25 -32.36 4.35
CA SER A 81 -5.80 -33.47 5.18
C SER A 81 -4.33 -33.81 4.93
N ALA A 82 -3.65 -34.39 5.93
CA ALA A 82 -2.26 -34.82 5.79
C ALA A 82 -2.08 -35.91 4.71
N ALA A 83 -3.12 -36.68 4.40
CA ALA A 83 -3.09 -37.71 3.34
C ALA A 83 -3.24 -37.10 1.93
N LYS A 84 -3.84 -35.91 1.82
CA LYS A 84 -4.00 -35.16 0.57
C LYS A 84 -3.77 -33.69 0.81
N PRO A 85 -2.52 -33.29 1.08
CA PRO A 85 -2.21 -31.89 1.39
C PRO A 85 -2.26 -31.03 0.14
N GLY A 86 -3.08 -29.96 0.17
CA GLY A 86 -3.01 -28.89 -0.81
C GLY A 86 -1.82 -27.95 -0.55
N PRO A 87 -1.54 -26.99 -1.43
CA PRO A 87 -0.41 -26.09 -1.31
C PRO A 87 -0.53 -25.17 -0.07
N ILE A 88 0.62 -24.67 0.40
CA ILE A 88 0.65 -23.57 1.37
C ILE A 88 0.44 -22.26 0.61
N PHE A 89 -0.49 -21.44 1.07
CA PHE A 89 -0.69 -20.07 0.63
C PHE A 89 -0.16 -19.14 1.72
N ILE A 90 0.96 -18.45 1.45
CA ILE A 90 1.49 -17.43 2.34
C ILE A 90 0.93 -16.07 1.97
N GLU A 91 0.08 -15.49 2.83
CA GLU A 91 -0.33 -14.10 2.72
C GLU A 91 0.82 -13.21 3.21
N MET A 92 1.39 -12.44 2.28
CA MET A 92 2.52 -11.58 2.57
C MET A 92 2.10 -10.48 3.54
N PRO A 93 2.94 -10.16 4.54
CA PRO A 93 2.59 -9.12 5.51
C PRO A 93 2.64 -7.73 4.85
N GLY A 94 1.71 -6.87 5.27
CA GLY A 94 1.64 -5.47 4.83
C GLY A 94 2.37 -4.51 5.76
N GLU A 95 2.18 -3.23 5.48
CA GLU A 95 2.76 -2.08 6.17
C GLU A 95 1.96 -1.64 7.41
N GLY A 96 1.36 -2.59 8.10
CA GLY A 96 0.56 -2.36 9.30
C GLY A 96 0.58 -3.52 10.27
N ALA A 97 -0.03 -3.31 11.46
CA ALA A 97 -0.27 -4.40 12.39
C ALA A 97 -1.17 -5.47 11.75
N ALA A 98 -0.81 -6.74 11.91
CA ALA A 98 -1.58 -7.83 11.31
C ALA A 98 -2.95 -7.99 11.99
N GLY A 99 -3.99 -8.04 11.17
CA GLY A 99 -5.38 -8.12 11.63
C GLY A 99 -5.82 -9.50 12.13
N GLY A 100 -5.06 -10.56 11.79
CA GLY A 100 -5.42 -11.95 12.17
C GLY A 100 -5.03 -12.98 11.11
N PRO A 101 -5.63 -14.19 11.18
CA PRO A 101 -5.32 -15.28 10.27
C PRO A 101 -5.85 -15.06 8.86
N PRO A 102 -5.24 -15.72 7.86
CA PRO A 102 -5.78 -15.77 6.51
C PRO A 102 -7.22 -16.27 6.49
N SER A 103 -8.04 -15.62 5.66
CA SER A 103 -9.44 -15.98 5.52
C SER A 103 -9.63 -17.16 4.58
N VAL A 104 -10.13 -18.28 5.09
CA VAL A 104 -10.53 -19.44 4.30
C VAL A 104 -12.04 -19.41 4.09
N ARG A 105 -12.46 -18.68 3.04
CA ARG A 105 -13.88 -18.62 2.63
C ARG A 105 -14.13 -19.54 1.46
N LYS A 106 -15.36 -20.04 1.34
CA LYS A 106 -15.78 -20.81 0.16
C LYS A 106 -15.49 -20.02 -1.13
N GLY A 107 -14.74 -20.64 -2.03
CA GLY A 107 -14.30 -20.04 -3.29
C GLY A 107 -13.03 -19.19 -3.20
N SER A 108 -12.41 -19.07 -2.02
CA SER A 108 -11.06 -18.50 -1.92
C SER A 108 -10.03 -19.43 -2.59
N LEU A 109 -8.83 -18.90 -2.93
CA LEU A 109 -7.76 -19.75 -3.49
C LEU A 109 -7.35 -20.87 -2.52
N ILE A 110 -7.28 -20.57 -1.21
CA ILE A 110 -6.98 -21.55 -0.17
C ILE A 110 -8.03 -22.67 -0.17
N ASP A 111 -9.31 -22.31 -0.22
CA ASP A 111 -10.43 -23.27 -0.29
C ASP A 111 -10.42 -24.06 -1.59
N HIS A 112 -10.27 -23.37 -2.74
CA HIS A 112 -10.29 -23.99 -4.07
C HIS A 112 -9.21 -25.06 -4.26
N PHE A 113 -8.03 -24.84 -3.68
CA PHE A 113 -6.88 -25.76 -3.78
C PHE A 113 -6.72 -26.68 -2.56
N ASN A 114 -7.70 -26.74 -1.66
CA ASN A 114 -7.62 -27.48 -0.40
C ASN A 114 -6.33 -27.18 0.40
N GLY A 115 -5.97 -25.90 0.45
CA GLY A 115 -4.67 -25.43 0.93
C GLY A 115 -4.62 -25.14 2.42
N VAL A 116 -3.43 -24.73 2.82
CA VAL A 116 -3.12 -24.14 4.12
C VAL A 116 -2.85 -22.66 3.92
N GLY A 117 -3.55 -21.78 4.66
CA GLY A 117 -3.25 -20.37 4.73
C GLY A 117 -2.26 -20.09 5.86
N VAL A 118 -1.22 -19.33 5.57
CA VAL A 118 -0.25 -18.82 6.55
C VAL A 118 -0.22 -17.30 6.45
N GLY A 119 -0.43 -16.62 7.56
CA GLY A 119 -0.31 -15.16 7.69
C GLY A 119 0.66 -14.83 8.80
N LEU A 120 1.34 -13.69 8.71
CA LEU A 120 2.29 -13.25 9.72
C LEU A 120 2.23 -11.71 9.87
N GLU A 121 2.72 -11.22 10.99
CA GLU A 121 2.92 -9.80 11.20
C GLU A 121 4.34 -9.41 10.74
N HIS A 122 4.46 -8.33 9.97
CA HIS A 122 5.74 -7.84 9.47
C HIS A 122 6.64 -7.39 10.62
N ARG A 123 7.98 -7.69 10.54
CA ARG A 123 8.93 -7.13 11.50
C ARG A 123 8.81 -5.61 11.57
N PHE A 124 8.91 -5.05 12.77
CA PHE A 124 8.73 -3.64 13.12
C PHE A 124 7.32 -3.07 12.89
N PHE A 125 6.32 -3.91 12.69
CA PHE A 125 4.92 -3.50 12.66
C PHE A 125 4.13 -4.17 13.78
N GLY A 126 3.11 -3.49 14.29
CA GLY A 126 2.29 -4.01 15.37
C GLY A 126 3.09 -4.40 16.61
N THR A 127 2.97 -5.66 17.03
CA THR A 127 3.68 -6.20 18.20
C THR A 127 4.96 -6.96 17.84
N SER A 128 5.27 -7.10 16.55
CA SER A 128 6.42 -7.85 16.03
C SER A 128 7.66 -6.98 15.92
N ILE A 129 8.23 -6.57 17.06
CA ILE A 129 9.35 -5.61 17.15
C ILE A 129 10.63 -6.34 17.55
N PRO A 130 11.58 -6.60 16.62
CA PRO A 130 12.91 -7.12 16.96
C PRO A 130 13.59 -6.24 18.00
N LEU A 131 14.22 -6.86 19.01
CA LEU A 131 14.93 -6.17 20.09
C LEU A 131 14.07 -5.23 20.94
N ASN A 132 12.73 -5.24 20.80
CA ASN A 132 11.80 -4.31 21.44
C ASN A 132 12.18 -2.82 21.23
N SER A 133 12.69 -2.48 20.05
CA SER A 133 13.21 -1.15 19.75
C SER A 133 12.95 -0.76 18.29
N SER A 134 12.30 0.38 18.08
CA SER A 134 12.07 1.02 16.77
C SER A 134 12.92 2.28 16.59
N THR A 135 14.07 2.36 17.28
CA THR A 135 15.03 3.46 17.07
C THR A 135 15.52 3.46 15.62
N THR A 136 15.93 4.63 15.12
CA THR A 136 16.50 4.74 13.77
C THR A 136 17.62 3.74 13.55
N LYS A 137 18.51 3.56 14.53
CA LYS A 137 19.60 2.57 14.46
C LYS A 137 19.09 1.12 14.29
N ALA A 138 18.03 0.74 14.99
CA ALA A 138 17.44 -0.59 14.89
C ALA A 138 16.74 -0.79 13.54
N LEU A 139 16.02 0.23 13.06
CA LEU A 139 15.38 0.20 11.76
C LEU A 139 16.41 0.12 10.63
N ASP A 140 17.45 0.96 10.64
CA ASP A 140 18.51 0.95 9.63
C ASP A 140 19.27 -0.39 9.58
N ALA A 141 19.42 -1.06 10.73
CA ALA A 141 20.11 -2.35 10.79
C ALA A 141 19.23 -3.55 10.39
N TYR A 142 17.93 -3.52 10.71
CA TYR A 142 17.12 -4.74 10.68
C TYR A 142 15.78 -4.61 9.94
N LEU A 143 15.32 -3.42 9.55
CA LEU A 143 14.13 -3.24 8.74
C LEU A 143 14.50 -3.07 7.27
N SER A 144 14.46 -4.16 6.52
CA SER A 144 14.60 -4.15 5.06
C SER A 144 13.68 -5.18 4.43
N VAL A 145 13.36 -5.01 3.15
CA VAL A 145 12.60 -6.00 2.38
C VAL A 145 13.27 -7.38 2.48
N GLN A 146 14.59 -7.47 2.35
CA GLN A 146 15.30 -8.74 2.38
C GLN A 146 15.20 -9.45 3.74
N GLN A 147 15.30 -8.73 4.85
CA GLN A 147 15.15 -9.30 6.20
C GLN A 147 13.73 -9.86 6.39
N ASN A 148 12.71 -9.11 5.95
CA ASN A 148 11.32 -9.58 6.02
C ASN A 148 11.08 -10.84 5.15
N LEU A 149 11.60 -10.86 3.94
CA LEU A 149 11.48 -12.05 3.08
C LEU A 149 12.20 -13.29 3.67
N ALA A 150 13.30 -13.08 4.38
CA ALA A 150 14.01 -14.16 5.07
C ALA A 150 13.23 -14.69 6.30
N ASP A 151 12.55 -13.82 7.07
CA ASP A 151 11.62 -14.25 8.12
C ASP A 151 10.56 -15.22 7.58
N ILE A 152 9.98 -14.88 6.41
CA ILE A 152 8.95 -15.69 5.78
C ILE A 152 9.47 -17.06 5.38
N VAL A 153 10.64 -17.12 4.76
CA VAL A 153 11.27 -18.41 4.39
C VAL A 153 11.56 -19.25 5.62
N PHE A 154 12.04 -18.63 6.70
CA PHE A 154 12.29 -19.30 7.97
C PHE A 154 11.00 -19.86 8.57
N LEU A 155 9.92 -19.07 8.59
CA LEU A 155 8.60 -19.51 9.04
C LEU A 155 8.07 -20.66 8.18
N LEU A 156 8.18 -20.59 6.87
CA LEU A 156 7.72 -21.66 5.96
C LEU A 156 8.43 -23.00 6.22
N ALA A 157 9.73 -22.98 6.52
CA ALA A 157 10.45 -24.19 6.91
C ALA A 157 9.88 -24.80 8.19
N HIS A 158 9.61 -23.96 9.21
CA HIS A 158 8.98 -24.39 10.45
C HIS A 158 7.56 -24.96 10.22
N ILE A 159 6.75 -24.32 9.40
CA ILE A 159 5.38 -24.79 9.10
C ILE A 159 5.43 -26.15 8.38
N LYS A 160 6.32 -26.31 7.41
CA LYS A 160 6.48 -27.58 6.69
C LYS A 160 6.88 -28.71 7.65
N ASP A 161 7.82 -28.46 8.57
CA ASP A 161 8.24 -29.43 9.57
C ASP A 161 7.10 -29.78 10.54
N ALA A 162 6.45 -28.77 11.11
CA ALA A 162 5.34 -28.96 12.05
C ALA A 162 4.15 -29.73 11.44
N MET A 163 3.89 -29.54 10.15
CA MET A 163 2.83 -30.25 9.41
C MET A 163 3.32 -31.53 8.75
N LYS A 164 4.59 -31.92 8.92
CA LYS A 164 5.24 -33.10 8.30
C LYS A 164 5.12 -33.10 6.77
N LEU A 165 5.21 -31.93 6.15
CA LEU A 165 5.21 -31.76 4.72
C LEU A 165 6.65 -31.85 4.15
N PRO A 166 6.84 -32.33 2.93
CA PRO A 166 8.18 -32.39 2.33
C PRO A 166 8.75 -30.99 2.09
N ALA A 167 10.08 -30.86 2.09
CA ALA A 167 10.77 -29.59 1.93
C ALA A 167 10.39 -28.86 0.62
N ASN A 168 10.12 -29.61 -0.45
CA ASN A 168 9.67 -29.10 -1.75
C ASN A 168 8.15 -28.95 -1.87
N HIS A 169 7.39 -29.08 -0.76
CA HIS A 169 5.94 -28.91 -0.80
C HIS A 169 5.56 -27.55 -1.41
N PRO A 170 4.57 -27.49 -2.34
CA PRO A 170 4.24 -26.28 -3.06
C PRO A 170 3.82 -25.13 -2.14
N VAL A 171 4.38 -23.95 -2.39
CA VAL A 171 4.05 -22.69 -1.70
C VAL A 171 3.68 -21.62 -2.71
N VAL A 172 2.57 -20.95 -2.50
CA VAL A 172 2.11 -19.81 -3.30
C VAL A 172 2.14 -18.56 -2.42
N SER A 173 2.88 -17.53 -2.84
CA SER A 173 2.85 -16.22 -2.19
C SER A 173 1.72 -15.37 -2.76
N LEU A 174 0.96 -14.70 -1.89
CA LEU A 174 -0.17 -13.85 -2.23
C LEU A 174 0.02 -12.48 -1.58
N GLY A 175 -0.30 -11.41 -2.29
CA GLY A 175 -0.30 -10.08 -1.72
C GLY A 175 -0.93 -9.03 -2.61
N GLY A 176 -1.32 -7.91 -1.98
CA GLY A 176 -1.76 -6.69 -2.66
C GLY A 176 -0.90 -5.50 -2.23
N SER A 177 -0.71 -4.49 -3.08
CA SER A 177 0.12 -3.32 -2.75
C SER A 177 1.57 -3.70 -2.43
N TYR A 178 2.15 -3.19 -1.36
CA TYR A 178 3.48 -3.58 -0.84
C TYR A 178 3.58 -5.09 -0.61
N SER A 179 2.54 -5.71 -0.05
CA SER A 179 2.47 -7.18 0.09
C SER A 179 2.47 -7.88 -1.26
N GLY A 180 1.86 -7.30 -2.30
CA GLY A 180 1.90 -7.80 -3.68
C GLY A 180 3.31 -7.72 -4.28
N ALA A 181 4.00 -6.61 -4.09
CA ALA A 181 5.40 -6.48 -4.46
C ALA A 181 6.27 -7.51 -3.71
N SER A 182 6.06 -7.67 -2.41
CA SER A 182 6.74 -8.67 -1.58
C SER A 182 6.46 -10.09 -2.04
N ALA A 183 5.24 -10.41 -2.51
CA ALA A 183 4.89 -11.72 -3.08
C ALA A 183 5.70 -12.01 -4.36
N ALA A 184 5.89 -11.01 -5.22
CA ALA A 184 6.73 -11.14 -6.40
C ALA A 184 8.22 -11.24 -6.01
N TRP A 185 8.72 -10.36 -5.14
CA TRP A 185 10.13 -10.35 -4.74
C TRP A 185 10.57 -11.64 -4.03
N ILE A 186 9.73 -12.23 -3.16
CA ILE A 186 10.06 -13.50 -2.51
C ILE A 186 10.15 -14.64 -3.52
N ARG A 187 9.27 -14.67 -4.53
CA ARG A 187 9.34 -15.65 -5.62
C ARG A 187 10.59 -15.46 -6.47
N MET A 188 11.03 -14.23 -6.72
CA MET A 188 12.27 -13.93 -7.43
C MET A 188 13.50 -14.36 -6.63
N LEU A 189 13.51 -14.08 -5.32
CA LEU A 189 14.68 -14.29 -4.46
C LEU A 189 14.83 -15.74 -3.99
N TYR A 190 13.71 -16.44 -3.74
CA TYR A 190 13.69 -17.81 -3.20
C TYR A 190 12.86 -18.77 -4.09
N PRO A 191 13.25 -18.95 -5.37
CA PRO A 191 12.47 -19.74 -6.33
C PRO A 191 12.37 -21.25 -5.99
N SER A 192 13.25 -21.77 -5.17
CA SER A 192 13.18 -23.15 -4.66
C SER A 192 12.21 -23.32 -3.49
N GLN A 193 11.87 -22.23 -2.78
CA GLN A 193 10.98 -22.26 -1.62
C GLN A 193 9.54 -21.83 -1.97
N ILE A 194 9.41 -20.93 -2.93
CA ILE A 194 8.13 -20.37 -3.40
C ILE A 194 7.85 -20.88 -4.80
N THR A 195 6.79 -21.63 -5.00
CA THR A 195 6.41 -22.24 -6.27
C THR A 195 5.84 -21.24 -7.26
N ALA A 196 4.98 -20.34 -6.79
CA ALA A 196 4.32 -19.35 -7.61
C ALA A 196 3.95 -18.11 -6.78
N ALA A 197 3.65 -17.00 -7.45
CA ALA A 197 3.20 -15.76 -6.82
C ALA A 197 1.98 -15.16 -7.54
N ILE A 198 1.05 -14.59 -6.77
CA ILE A 198 -0.02 -13.73 -7.24
C ILE A 198 0.21 -12.35 -6.61
N ALA A 199 0.46 -11.36 -7.44
CA ALA A 199 0.80 -10.00 -7.04
C ALA A 199 -0.28 -9.03 -7.58
N LEU A 200 -1.06 -8.44 -6.65
CA LEU A 200 -2.12 -7.48 -7.00
C LEU A 200 -1.63 -6.06 -6.76
N SER A 201 -1.82 -5.20 -7.76
CA SER A 201 -1.39 -3.78 -7.70
C SER A 201 0.03 -3.59 -7.11
N PRO A 202 1.03 -4.38 -7.51
CA PRO A 202 2.30 -4.42 -6.83
C PRO A 202 3.22 -3.28 -7.28
N PRO A 203 3.64 -2.35 -6.42
CA PRO A 203 4.67 -1.36 -6.76
C PRO A 203 6.05 -2.02 -6.78
N ILE A 204 6.39 -2.70 -7.89
CA ILE A 204 7.63 -3.49 -8.03
C ILE A 204 8.86 -2.59 -8.14
N ARG A 205 8.72 -1.44 -8.83
CA ARG A 205 9.82 -0.52 -9.06
C ARG A 205 9.90 0.52 -7.96
N ALA A 206 10.93 0.47 -7.13
CA ALA A 206 11.28 1.54 -6.21
C ALA A 206 11.53 2.85 -6.98
N THR A 207 11.02 3.97 -6.50
CA THR A 207 11.03 5.24 -7.25
C THR A 207 11.28 6.41 -6.31
N LEU A 208 12.31 7.21 -6.56
CA LEU A 208 12.63 8.39 -5.75
C LEU A 208 11.56 9.48 -5.92
N ASP A 209 11.40 9.97 -7.13
CA ASP A 209 10.44 11.02 -7.51
C ASP A 209 9.21 10.35 -8.13
N PHE A 210 8.17 10.13 -7.30
CA PHE A 210 6.97 9.39 -7.75
C PHE A 210 5.85 10.32 -8.22
N ARG A 211 6.17 11.27 -9.10
CA ARG A 211 5.19 12.18 -9.72
C ARG A 211 4.19 11.44 -10.62
N ALA A 212 4.57 10.28 -11.17
CA ALA A 212 3.65 9.45 -11.95
C ALA A 212 2.40 8.98 -11.15
N TYR A 213 2.48 8.97 -9.82
CA TYR A 213 1.32 8.79 -8.94
C TYR A 213 0.33 9.96 -9.07
N ASP A 214 0.81 11.20 -9.05
CA ASP A 214 0.01 12.42 -9.22
C ASP A 214 -0.60 12.50 -10.63
N GLU A 215 0.20 12.24 -11.66
CA GLU A 215 -0.24 12.19 -13.07
C GLU A 215 -1.36 11.15 -13.27
N SER A 216 -1.26 10.00 -12.61
CA SER A 216 -2.28 8.94 -12.67
C SER A 216 -3.57 9.33 -11.95
N ASN A 217 -3.48 10.00 -10.79
CA ASN A 217 -4.64 10.56 -10.11
C ASN A 217 -5.35 11.59 -10.99
N ALA A 218 -4.60 12.51 -11.60
CA ALA A 218 -5.16 13.52 -12.50
C ALA A 218 -5.83 12.89 -13.73
N ALA A 219 -5.22 11.84 -14.31
CA ALA A 219 -5.81 11.10 -15.42
C ALA A 219 -7.11 10.41 -15.04
N ALA A 220 -7.17 9.75 -13.89
CA ALA A 220 -8.37 9.09 -13.39
C ALA A 220 -9.51 10.08 -13.11
N LEU A 221 -9.20 11.24 -12.51
CA LEU A 221 -10.16 12.32 -12.25
C LEU A 221 -10.69 13.00 -13.53
N ALA A 222 -9.98 12.86 -14.66
CA ALA A 222 -10.45 13.37 -15.95
C ALA A 222 -11.52 12.46 -16.60
N SER A 223 -11.78 11.28 -16.08
CA SER A 223 -12.77 10.32 -16.58
C SER A 223 -13.97 10.20 -15.61
N PRO A 224 -15.23 10.24 -16.07
CA PRO A 224 -15.65 10.35 -17.48
C PRO A 224 -15.63 11.78 -18.02
N ALA A 225 -15.40 12.79 -17.20
CA ALA A 225 -15.41 14.19 -17.63
C ALA A 225 -14.22 14.97 -17.04
N PRO A 226 -13.52 15.78 -17.85
CA PRO A 226 -12.36 16.57 -17.39
C PRO A 226 -12.65 17.55 -16.25
N SER A 227 -13.90 17.96 -16.06
CA SER A 227 -14.30 18.97 -15.07
C SER A 227 -13.89 18.60 -13.63
N CYS A 228 -13.92 17.32 -13.26
CA CYS A 228 -13.52 16.90 -11.91
C CYS A 228 -12.02 17.13 -11.69
N ARG A 229 -11.16 16.73 -12.63
CA ARG A 229 -9.72 17.02 -12.59
C ARG A 229 -9.48 18.52 -12.51
N ASP A 230 -10.13 19.29 -13.38
CA ASP A 230 -9.90 20.74 -13.52
C ASP A 230 -10.30 21.50 -12.25
N GLN A 231 -11.41 21.10 -11.60
CA GLN A 231 -11.82 21.63 -10.30
C GLN A 231 -10.87 21.20 -9.18
N THR A 232 -10.36 19.97 -9.19
CA THR A 232 -9.35 19.51 -8.21
C THR A 232 -8.05 20.30 -8.36
N VAL A 233 -7.58 20.52 -9.58
CA VAL A 233 -6.41 21.38 -9.88
C VAL A 233 -6.62 22.80 -9.37
N ALA A 234 -7.78 23.39 -9.64
CA ALA A 234 -8.11 24.73 -9.16
C ALA A 234 -8.15 24.79 -7.62
N THR A 235 -8.68 23.76 -6.97
CA THR A 235 -8.67 23.61 -5.51
C THR A 235 -7.25 23.59 -4.94
N MET A 236 -6.34 22.79 -5.51
CA MET A 236 -4.96 22.73 -5.03
C MET A 236 -4.23 24.07 -5.22
N ARG A 237 -4.46 24.77 -6.33
CA ARG A 237 -3.92 26.12 -6.56
C ARG A 237 -4.47 27.14 -5.57
N ALA A 238 -5.77 27.07 -5.27
CA ALA A 238 -6.40 27.92 -4.27
C ALA A 238 -5.82 27.68 -2.87
N LEU A 239 -5.56 26.43 -2.51
CA LEU A 239 -4.90 26.05 -1.26
C LEU A 239 -3.46 26.57 -1.20
N ASP A 240 -2.65 26.39 -2.26
CA ASP A 240 -1.29 26.95 -2.32
C ASP A 240 -1.29 28.46 -2.07
N ALA A 241 -2.22 29.19 -2.70
CA ALA A 241 -2.35 30.64 -2.53
C ALA A 241 -2.85 31.04 -1.13
N ALA A 242 -3.80 30.31 -0.56
CA ALA A 242 -4.32 30.56 0.79
C ALA A 242 -3.26 30.30 1.87
N ILE A 243 -2.48 29.23 1.73
CA ILE A 243 -1.36 28.90 2.62
C ILE A 243 -0.28 29.97 2.55
N ALA A 244 0.05 30.45 1.35
CA ALA A 244 1.03 31.53 1.17
C ALA A 244 0.55 32.87 1.78
N ALA A 245 -0.74 33.13 1.82
CA ALA A 245 -1.32 34.33 2.42
C ALA A 245 -1.44 34.22 3.95
N ASP A 246 -1.92 33.10 4.47
CA ASP A 246 -2.09 32.84 5.90
C ASP A 246 -2.15 31.33 6.18
N GLU A 247 -0.99 30.75 6.45
CA GLU A 247 -0.83 29.33 6.75
C GLU A 247 -1.66 28.90 7.97
N ILE A 248 -1.61 29.69 9.06
CA ILE A 248 -2.29 29.35 10.33
C ILE A 248 -3.80 29.31 10.12
N LYS A 249 -4.35 30.32 9.48
CA LYS A 249 -5.77 30.41 9.17
C LYS A 249 -6.19 29.23 8.29
N THR A 250 -5.41 28.93 7.27
CA THR A 250 -5.72 27.83 6.35
C THR A 250 -5.69 26.48 7.07
N MET A 251 -4.65 26.18 7.87
CA MET A 251 -4.59 24.95 8.66
C MET A 251 -5.74 24.82 9.66
N ALA A 252 -6.21 25.94 10.23
CA ALA A 252 -7.33 25.97 11.18
C ALA A 252 -8.64 25.45 10.55
N LEU A 253 -8.89 25.73 9.27
CA LEU A 253 -10.06 25.23 8.55
C LEU A 253 -10.11 23.69 8.49
N PHE A 254 -8.93 23.04 8.51
CA PHE A 254 -8.77 21.58 8.47
C PHE A 254 -8.61 20.94 9.87
N ASN A 255 -8.81 21.68 10.94
CA ASN A 255 -8.50 21.23 12.32
C ASN A 255 -7.02 20.78 12.49
N ALA A 256 -6.10 21.43 11.77
CA ALA A 256 -4.68 21.08 11.67
C ALA A 256 -3.75 22.15 12.28
N SER A 257 -4.25 23.13 13.05
CA SER A 257 -3.48 24.25 13.62
C SER A 257 -2.28 23.79 14.48
N HIS A 258 -2.38 22.62 15.11
CA HIS A 258 -1.32 22.05 15.94
C HIS A 258 -0.05 21.74 15.12
N LEU A 259 -0.16 21.51 13.81
CA LEU A 259 0.99 21.23 12.94
C LEU A 259 1.84 22.47 12.71
N HIS A 260 1.26 23.69 12.73
CA HIS A 260 2.02 24.93 12.50
C HIS A 260 3.21 25.12 13.46
N ALA A 261 3.10 24.60 14.68
CA ALA A 261 4.18 24.70 15.69
C ALA A 261 5.31 23.68 15.48
N THR A 262 5.18 22.74 14.53
CA THR A 262 6.15 21.66 14.30
C THR A 262 7.07 21.97 13.12
N PRO A 263 8.34 21.54 13.15
CA PRO A 263 9.31 21.86 12.08
C PRO A 263 8.92 21.34 10.68
N MET A 264 8.16 20.24 10.61
CA MET A 264 7.70 19.66 9.35
C MET A 264 6.19 19.84 9.12
N GLY A 265 5.53 20.64 9.96
CA GLY A 265 4.07 20.73 9.97
C GLY A 265 3.44 21.19 8.66
N LEU A 266 4.07 22.12 7.96
CA LEU A 266 3.63 22.51 6.63
C LEU A 266 3.71 21.33 5.64
N THR A 267 4.81 20.58 5.64
CA THR A 267 4.98 19.41 4.77
C THR A 267 3.95 18.33 5.11
N ASP A 268 3.74 18.06 6.40
CA ASP A 268 2.73 17.12 6.90
C ASP A 268 1.32 17.51 6.45
N PHE A 269 0.97 18.78 6.60
CA PHE A 269 -0.31 19.33 6.17
C PHE A 269 -0.51 19.23 4.66
N LEU A 270 0.47 19.66 3.86
CA LEU A 270 0.43 19.58 2.40
C LEU A 270 0.29 18.13 1.93
N TYR A 271 0.98 17.20 2.57
CA TYR A 271 0.88 15.78 2.24
C TYR A 271 -0.53 15.24 2.56
N GLY A 272 -1.10 15.59 3.71
CA GLY A 272 -2.45 15.18 4.10
C GLY A 272 -3.53 15.72 3.17
N ILE A 273 -3.50 17.01 2.80
CA ILE A 273 -4.49 17.56 1.85
C ILE A 273 -4.35 16.97 0.45
N ALA A 274 -3.13 16.62 0.02
CA ALA A 274 -2.91 15.93 -1.25
C ALA A 274 -3.49 14.51 -1.24
N ASP A 275 -3.28 13.78 -0.16
CA ASP A 275 -3.78 12.42 -0.01
C ASP A 275 -5.30 12.38 0.18
N ALA A 276 -5.91 13.43 0.74
CA ALA A 276 -7.36 13.54 0.82
C ALA A 276 -8.02 13.50 -0.57
N ALA A 277 -7.43 14.11 -1.60
CA ALA A 277 -7.92 14.01 -2.98
C ALA A 277 -7.52 12.71 -3.69
N ALA A 278 -6.35 12.17 -3.38
CA ALA A 278 -5.83 10.95 -4.00
C ALA A 278 -6.52 9.68 -3.49
N SER A 279 -6.90 9.63 -2.21
CA SER A 279 -7.49 8.43 -1.60
C SER A 279 -8.79 7.96 -2.27
N PRO A 280 -9.75 8.83 -2.67
CA PRO A 280 -10.92 8.39 -3.42
C PRO A 280 -10.57 7.76 -4.77
N VAL A 281 -9.54 8.26 -5.44
CA VAL A 281 -9.06 7.64 -6.69
C VAL A 281 -8.44 6.29 -6.39
N GLN A 282 -7.50 6.25 -5.45
CA GLN A 282 -6.79 5.02 -5.07
C GLN A 282 -7.77 3.92 -4.65
N TYR A 283 -8.83 4.24 -3.94
CA TYR A 283 -9.77 3.24 -3.43
C TYR A 283 -11.08 3.14 -4.25
N GLY A 284 -11.05 3.59 -5.52
CA GLY A 284 -12.15 3.35 -6.47
C GLY A 284 -13.40 4.18 -6.23
N GLN A 285 -13.26 5.33 -5.56
CA GLN A 285 -14.37 6.21 -5.18
C GLN A 285 -14.21 7.65 -5.68
N LYS A 286 -13.49 7.85 -6.78
CA LYS A 286 -13.33 9.18 -7.38
C LYS A 286 -14.67 9.91 -7.59
N ALA A 287 -15.75 9.17 -7.87
CA ALA A 287 -17.09 9.74 -8.04
C ALA A 287 -17.59 10.48 -6.80
N VAL A 288 -17.16 10.10 -5.58
CA VAL A 288 -17.54 10.81 -4.33
C VAL A 288 -16.95 12.22 -4.33
N LEU A 289 -15.67 12.37 -4.67
CA LEU A 289 -15.02 13.68 -4.80
C LEU A 289 -15.63 14.48 -5.95
N CYS A 290 -15.76 13.88 -7.14
CA CYS A 290 -16.26 14.56 -8.33
C CYS A 290 -17.69 15.06 -8.16
N SER A 291 -18.58 14.26 -7.57
CA SER A 291 -19.95 14.65 -7.30
C SER A 291 -20.03 15.76 -6.25
N ALA A 292 -19.18 15.72 -5.23
CA ALA A 292 -19.14 16.76 -4.21
C ALA A 292 -18.67 18.12 -4.79
N LEU A 293 -17.61 18.12 -5.60
CA LEU A 293 -17.12 19.30 -6.31
C LEU A 293 -18.21 19.90 -7.20
N ALA A 294 -18.87 19.07 -8.02
CA ALA A 294 -19.92 19.52 -8.94
C ALA A 294 -21.17 20.06 -8.23
N ALA A 295 -21.50 19.54 -7.04
CA ALA A 295 -22.68 19.93 -6.30
C ALA A 295 -22.50 21.18 -5.43
N ALA A 296 -21.30 21.42 -4.93
CA ALA A 296 -21.05 22.46 -3.94
C ALA A 296 -20.45 23.74 -4.52
N LEU A 297 -19.69 23.64 -5.61
CA LEU A 297 -19.00 24.79 -6.19
C LEU A 297 -19.91 25.51 -7.22
N PRO A 298 -19.99 26.87 -7.19
CA PRO A 298 -20.68 27.65 -8.21
C PRO A 298 -19.93 27.55 -9.57
N ALA A 299 -20.55 28.12 -10.62
CA ALA A 299 -19.96 28.09 -11.97
C ALA A 299 -18.57 28.78 -12.06
N HIS A 300 -18.35 29.79 -11.23
CA HIS A 300 -17.09 30.56 -11.14
C HIS A 300 -16.70 30.71 -9.66
N PRO A 301 -16.12 29.65 -9.04
CA PRO A 301 -15.79 29.71 -7.63
C PRO A 301 -14.63 30.69 -7.36
N THR A 302 -14.72 31.40 -6.25
CA THR A 302 -13.63 32.18 -5.69
C THR A 302 -12.58 31.27 -5.05
N GLN A 303 -11.41 31.82 -4.75
CA GLN A 303 -10.37 31.09 -4.02
C GLN A 303 -10.89 30.59 -2.65
N ASP A 304 -11.58 31.42 -1.90
CA ASP A 304 -12.10 31.06 -0.58
C ASP A 304 -13.13 29.93 -0.66
N GLU A 305 -14.02 29.95 -1.66
CA GLU A 305 -15.02 28.89 -1.87
C GLU A 305 -14.35 27.52 -2.16
N TYR A 306 -13.27 27.48 -2.94
CA TYR A 306 -12.50 26.26 -3.12
C TYR A 306 -11.90 25.75 -1.82
N VAL A 307 -11.27 26.63 -1.04
CA VAL A 307 -10.57 26.28 0.22
C VAL A 307 -11.58 25.81 1.27
N GLU A 308 -12.67 26.56 1.49
CA GLU A 308 -13.72 26.22 2.46
C GLU A 308 -14.43 24.91 2.08
N PHE A 309 -14.77 24.76 0.80
CA PHE A 309 -15.32 23.50 0.30
C PHE A 309 -14.42 22.33 0.64
N TYR A 310 -13.13 22.43 0.29
CA TYR A 310 -12.21 21.32 0.43
C TYR A 310 -11.91 20.98 1.89
N ALA A 311 -11.82 21.98 2.75
CA ALA A 311 -11.66 21.78 4.18
C ALA A 311 -12.86 21.04 4.78
N ASN A 312 -14.08 21.51 4.51
CA ASN A 312 -15.32 20.89 4.98
C ASN A 312 -15.46 19.46 4.43
N TRP A 313 -15.16 19.25 3.15
CA TRP A 313 -15.20 17.93 2.53
C TRP A 313 -14.19 16.98 3.16
N THR A 314 -12.94 17.41 3.37
CA THR A 314 -11.87 16.60 4.01
C THR A 314 -12.29 16.16 5.42
N LEU A 315 -12.77 17.11 6.25
CA LEU A 315 -13.21 16.80 7.60
C LEU A 315 -14.43 15.86 7.63
N LYS A 316 -15.34 16.03 6.67
CA LYS A 316 -16.50 15.13 6.52
C LYS A 316 -16.09 13.72 6.10
N GLN A 317 -15.20 13.59 5.14
CA GLN A 317 -14.76 12.29 4.61
C GLN A 317 -13.89 11.51 5.61
N TYR A 318 -12.93 12.16 6.25
CA TYR A 318 -11.91 11.49 7.05
C TYR A 318 -12.02 11.74 8.56
N GLY A 319 -12.95 12.62 8.98
CA GLY A 319 -13.16 12.97 10.37
C GLY A 319 -12.23 14.07 10.88
N GLY A 320 -12.63 14.70 12.00
CA GLY A 320 -11.88 15.81 12.61
C GLY A 320 -10.50 15.46 13.14
N ALA A 321 -10.20 14.15 13.29
CA ALA A 321 -8.90 13.67 13.75
C ALA A 321 -7.92 13.33 12.62
N TYR A 322 -8.26 13.62 11.36
CA TYR A 322 -7.46 13.21 10.19
C TYR A 322 -5.98 13.61 10.29
N PHE A 323 -5.69 14.83 10.73
CA PHE A 323 -4.34 15.35 10.92
C PHE A 323 -3.73 15.06 12.30
N HIS A 324 -4.46 14.39 13.20
CA HIS A 324 -3.99 14.11 14.57
C HIS A 324 -3.27 12.75 14.70
N GLY A 325 -3.36 11.91 13.67
CA GLY A 325 -2.64 10.63 13.63
C GLY A 325 -1.17 10.80 13.23
N CYS A 326 -0.33 9.84 13.61
CA CYS A 326 1.10 9.87 13.32
C CYS A 326 1.44 9.96 11.81
N PHE A 327 0.58 9.47 10.92
CA PHE A 327 0.87 9.41 9.49
C PHE A 327 1.09 10.79 8.84
N TYR A 328 0.39 11.81 9.33
CA TYR A 328 0.56 13.21 8.92
C TYR A 328 1.13 14.07 10.05
N ASN A 329 2.01 13.49 10.87
CA ASN A 329 2.68 14.20 11.95
C ASN A 329 4.10 13.66 12.13
N SER A 330 5.06 14.39 11.59
CA SER A 330 6.46 14.00 11.61
C SER A 330 7.06 13.97 13.02
N ASP A 331 6.58 14.83 13.94
CA ASP A 331 6.98 14.80 15.35
C ASP A 331 6.52 13.51 16.03
N CYS A 332 5.26 13.12 15.80
CA CYS A 332 4.74 11.85 16.30
C CYS A 332 5.58 10.67 15.80
N MET A 333 5.87 10.62 14.49
CA MET A 333 6.73 9.56 13.93
C MET A 333 8.15 9.60 14.49
N ARG A 334 8.72 10.80 14.69
CA ARG A 334 10.05 10.99 15.24
C ARG A 334 10.15 10.49 16.69
N ASP A 335 9.12 10.74 17.49
CA ASP A 335 9.10 10.41 18.92
C ASP A 335 8.64 8.96 19.19
N ALA A 336 8.09 8.27 18.18
CA ALA A 336 7.60 6.90 18.30
C ALA A 336 8.71 5.82 18.32
N GLU A 337 9.97 6.17 18.65
CA GLU A 337 11.11 5.21 18.67
C GLU A 337 10.93 4.04 19.66
N HIS A 338 10.08 4.22 20.65
CA HIS A 338 9.81 3.21 21.70
C HIS A 338 8.32 2.88 21.83
N ALA A 339 7.51 3.26 20.82
CA ALA A 339 6.08 2.95 20.84
C ALA A 339 5.86 1.44 20.84
N TYR A 340 4.88 0.99 21.65
CA TYR A 340 4.41 -0.38 21.66
C TYR A 340 2.88 -0.41 21.75
N PRO A 341 2.18 -0.98 20.77
CA PRO A 341 2.69 -1.53 19.50
C PRO A 341 3.53 -0.53 18.69
N ALA A 342 4.35 -1.02 17.74
CA ALA A 342 5.13 -0.16 16.87
C ALA A 342 4.23 0.79 16.10
N GLU A 343 4.65 2.06 15.96
CA GLU A 343 3.96 3.01 15.10
C GLU A 343 4.19 2.65 13.63
N SER A 344 3.13 2.15 12.98
CA SER A 344 3.21 1.65 11.60
C SER A 344 3.64 2.73 10.59
N ALA A 345 3.20 3.99 10.81
CA ALA A 345 3.60 5.11 9.98
C ALA A 345 5.14 5.31 10.00
N ARG A 346 5.77 5.27 11.20
CA ARG A 346 7.22 5.38 11.33
C ARG A 346 7.95 4.27 10.57
N SER A 347 7.52 3.03 10.70
CA SER A 347 8.14 1.88 10.02
C SER A 347 7.95 1.94 8.50
N TRP A 348 6.79 2.35 8.03
CA TRP A 348 6.54 2.56 6.60
C TRP A 348 7.39 3.71 6.03
N TYR A 349 7.45 4.85 6.75
CA TYR A 349 8.31 5.96 6.34
C TYR A 349 9.78 5.56 6.33
N HIS A 350 10.22 4.63 7.19
CA HIS A 350 11.58 4.11 7.11
C HIS A 350 11.84 3.44 5.75
N PHE A 351 10.93 2.59 5.24
CA PHE A 351 11.05 2.03 3.89
C PHE A 351 11.10 3.11 2.80
N LYS A 352 10.22 4.10 2.89
CA LYS A 352 10.23 5.24 1.95
C LYS A 352 11.55 5.99 1.98
N CYS A 353 12.12 6.20 3.14
CA CYS A 353 13.30 7.03 3.38
C CYS A 353 14.64 6.28 3.29
N SER A 354 14.64 4.95 3.07
CA SER A 354 15.87 4.15 3.08
C SER A 354 16.02 3.19 1.90
N GLU A 355 14.94 2.69 1.31
CA GLU A 355 15.03 1.59 0.35
C GLU A 355 14.11 1.74 -0.86
N LEU A 356 12.85 2.17 -0.69
CA LEU A 356 11.84 2.13 -1.73
C LEU A 356 11.52 3.49 -2.36
N GLY A 357 11.68 4.57 -1.61
CA GLY A 357 11.28 5.91 -2.05
C GLY A 357 9.77 6.08 -2.02
N TYR A 358 9.13 6.05 -3.19
CA TYR A 358 7.72 6.37 -3.38
C TYR A 358 7.36 7.73 -2.80
N LEU A 359 8.24 8.71 -3.01
CA LEU A 359 7.98 10.09 -2.64
C LEU A 359 6.96 10.66 -3.64
N GLN A 360 5.71 10.70 -3.23
CA GLN A 360 4.58 11.15 -4.07
C GLN A 360 4.60 12.66 -4.19
N THR A 361 5.35 13.16 -5.17
CA THR A 361 5.56 14.58 -5.44
C THR A 361 4.50 15.17 -6.34
N ALA A 362 4.36 16.48 -6.34
CA ALA A 362 3.55 17.19 -7.29
C ALA A 362 4.18 17.15 -8.70
N THR A 363 3.36 17.00 -9.72
CA THR A 363 3.79 17.17 -11.11
C THR A 363 4.09 18.65 -11.37
N PRO A 364 5.27 19.01 -11.88
CA PRO A 364 5.58 20.40 -12.22
C PRO A 364 4.53 20.97 -13.19
N THR A 365 4.06 22.19 -12.92
CA THR A 365 3.13 22.85 -13.81
C THR A 365 3.80 23.04 -15.18
N PRO A 366 3.25 22.50 -16.30
CA PRO A 366 3.80 22.73 -17.61
C PRO A 366 3.81 24.21 -17.95
N SER A 367 4.86 24.69 -18.60
CA SER A 367 4.93 26.06 -19.13
C SER A 367 3.84 26.34 -20.19
N SER A 368 3.27 25.26 -20.77
CA SER A 368 2.09 25.27 -21.64
C SER A 368 1.34 23.94 -21.53
N PRO A 369 0.13 23.92 -20.97
CA PRO A 369 -0.65 22.69 -20.77
C PRO A 369 -0.94 21.89 -22.04
N GLU A 370 -0.92 22.54 -23.20
CA GLU A 370 -1.27 21.92 -24.48
C GLU A 370 -0.08 21.27 -25.19
N ARG A 371 1.17 21.52 -24.74
CA ARG A 371 2.38 21.06 -25.46
C ARG A 371 2.96 19.75 -24.99
N ASP A 372 2.79 19.40 -23.70
CA ASP A 372 3.62 18.34 -23.11
C ASP A 372 2.89 17.02 -22.85
N GLY A 373 1.57 16.95 -23.08
CA GLY A 373 0.76 15.73 -22.83
C GLY A 373 0.76 15.26 -21.38
N VAL A 374 1.24 16.09 -20.44
CA VAL A 374 1.31 15.82 -19.01
C VAL A 374 0.05 16.36 -18.36
N ASN A 375 -0.60 15.53 -17.54
CA ASN A 375 -1.72 15.97 -16.74
C ASN A 375 -1.26 17.03 -15.70
N PRO A 376 -2.06 18.09 -15.47
CA PRO A 376 -1.75 19.06 -14.42
C PRO A 376 -1.79 18.42 -13.04
N SER A 377 -0.98 18.92 -12.10
CA SER A 377 -0.92 18.40 -10.73
C SER A 377 -2.25 18.56 -10.00
N VAL A 378 -2.64 17.49 -9.31
CA VAL A 378 -3.74 17.47 -8.33
C VAL A 378 -3.20 17.41 -6.89
N ARG A 379 -1.97 17.85 -6.69
CA ARG A 379 -1.26 17.98 -5.41
C ARG A 379 -0.74 19.40 -5.23
N PRO A 380 -0.55 19.90 -3.99
CA PRO A 380 0.10 21.18 -3.73
C PRO A 380 1.52 21.24 -4.32
N SER A 381 1.86 22.36 -4.94
CA SER A 381 3.10 22.53 -5.71
C SER A 381 4.39 22.40 -4.89
N SER A 382 4.33 22.64 -3.59
CA SER A 382 5.46 22.54 -2.67
C SER A 382 5.83 21.13 -2.26
N LEU A 383 5.04 20.11 -2.64
CA LEU A 383 5.40 18.70 -2.42
C LEU A 383 6.44 18.25 -3.45
N THR A 384 7.70 18.50 -3.14
CA THR A 384 8.86 18.19 -3.97
C THR A 384 9.71 17.07 -3.35
N VAL A 385 10.63 16.49 -4.14
CA VAL A 385 11.62 15.55 -3.59
C VAL A 385 12.39 16.20 -2.42
N ALA A 386 12.77 17.46 -2.52
CA ALA A 386 13.55 18.14 -1.49
C ALA A 386 12.78 18.27 -0.17
N THR A 387 11.48 18.64 -0.21
CA THR A 387 10.65 18.76 1.00
C THR A 387 10.41 17.40 1.66
N LEU A 388 10.16 16.34 0.88
CA LEU A 388 9.95 15.00 1.41
C LEU A 388 11.25 14.33 1.91
N ILE A 389 12.39 14.64 1.34
CA ILE A 389 13.71 14.25 1.89
C ILE A 389 14.00 14.97 3.20
N ALA A 390 13.68 16.27 3.31
CA ALA A 390 13.82 16.99 4.58
C ALA A 390 12.95 16.36 5.68
N GLN A 391 11.72 15.95 5.35
CA GLN A 391 10.83 15.19 6.25
C GLN A 391 11.47 13.87 6.69
N CYS A 392 12.04 13.08 5.76
CA CYS A 392 12.76 11.84 6.08
C CYS A 392 13.91 12.07 7.06
N ASN A 393 14.74 13.08 6.80
CA ASN A 393 15.88 13.41 7.68
C ASN A 393 15.41 13.84 9.07
N TYR A 394 14.32 14.59 9.14
CA TYR A 394 13.73 15.03 10.40
C TYR A 394 13.21 13.85 11.23
N ILE A 395 12.39 12.99 10.65
CA ILE A 395 11.79 11.83 11.34
C ILE A 395 12.86 10.90 11.90
N PHE A 396 13.91 10.62 11.10
CA PHE A 396 14.95 9.65 11.46
C PHE A 396 16.22 10.28 12.06
N LYS A 397 16.18 11.57 12.42
CA LYS A 397 17.31 12.29 13.06
C LYS A 397 18.62 12.11 12.28
N ARG A 398 18.52 12.09 10.93
CA ARG A 398 19.68 11.89 10.05
C ARG A 398 20.42 13.19 9.84
N GLU A 399 21.65 13.26 10.34
CA GLU A 399 22.56 14.36 10.05
C GLU A 399 23.23 14.09 8.70
N THR A 400 23.12 15.03 7.79
CA THR A 400 23.65 14.83 6.42
C THR A 400 25.17 15.04 6.32
N HIS A 401 25.82 15.67 7.31
CA HIS A 401 27.27 15.93 7.36
C HIS A 401 27.88 16.32 5.98
N GLY A 402 27.15 17.11 5.20
CA GLY A 402 27.55 17.53 3.86
C GLY A 402 27.28 16.50 2.73
N VAL A 403 26.70 15.35 3.04
CA VAL A 403 26.29 14.37 2.01
C VAL A 403 24.89 14.72 1.51
N ASN A 404 24.68 14.65 0.20
CA ASN A 404 23.37 14.88 -0.39
C ASN A 404 22.42 13.70 -0.10
N ALA A 405 21.46 13.89 0.82
CA ALA A 405 20.51 12.86 1.23
C ALA A 405 19.65 12.32 0.05
N THR A 406 19.35 13.17 -0.94
CA THR A 406 18.66 12.76 -2.16
C THR A 406 19.51 11.76 -2.96
N GLN A 407 20.83 12.00 -3.05
CA GLN A 407 21.74 11.06 -3.74
C GLN A 407 21.86 9.75 -2.98
N LEU A 408 21.90 9.77 -1.64
CA LEU A 408 21.96 8.55 -0.83
C LEU A 408 20.71 7.67 -1.03
N LEU A 409 19.53 8.26 -0.93
CA LEU A 409 18.29 7.50 -1.16
C LEU A 409 18.19 7.06 -2.62
N GLY A 410 18.57 7.91 -3.59
CA GLY A 410 18.62 7.53 -5.00
C GLY A 410 19.51 6.31 -5.24
N ALA A 411 20.71 6.29 -4.67
CA ALA A 411 21.64 5.15 -4.78
C ALA A 411 21.09 3.87 -4.12
N ALA A 412 20.36 3.99 -2.99
CA ALA A 412 19.70 2.84 -2.35
C ALA A 412 18.59 2.27 -3.24
N ILE A 413 17.77 3.12 -3.83
CA ILE A 413 16.72 2.76 -4.80
C ILE A 413 17.31 2.10 -6.03
N ASP A 414 18.39 2.65 -6.60
CA ASP A 414 19.08 2.07 -7.76
C ASP A 414 19.64 0.68 -7.45
N LYS A 415 20.25 0.51 -6.26
CA LYS A 415 20.73 -0.79 -5.79
C LYS A 415 19.59 -1.80 -5.65
N PHE A 416 18.44 -1.38 -5.10
CA PHE A 416 17.24 -2.19 -4.96
C PHE A 416 16.71 -2.63 -6.33
N ASN A 417 16.50 -1.68 -7.23
CA ASN A 417 16.02 -1.95 -8.59
C ASN A 417 17.00 -2.79 -9.40
N HIS A 418 18.31 -2.56 -9.24
CA HIS A 418 19.32 -3.39 -9.89
C HIS A 418 19.23 -4.87 -9.43
N LYS A 419 19.00 -5.09 -8.15
CA LYS A 419 18.86 -6.45 -7.60
C LYS A 419 17.59 -7.14 -8.08
N PHE A 420 16.42 -6.50 -7.93
CA PHE A 420 15.13 -7.09 -8.24
C PHE A 420 14.70 -6.91 -9.70
N GLY A 421 15.36 -6.05 -10.47
CA GLY A 421 15.04 -5.75 -11.87
C GLY A 421 14.05 -4.59 -12.03
N GLY A 422 13.59 -3.97 -10.95
CA GLY A 422 12.52 -2.96 -11.02
C GLY A 422 11.30 -3.52 -11.76
N ALA A 423 10.75 -2.75 -12.71
CA ALA A 423 9.68 -3.20 -13.59
C ALA A 423 10.18 -3.77 -14.94
N ASP A 424 11.50 -3.92 -15.11
CA ASP A 424 12.12 -4.48 -16.32
C ASP A 424 12.33 -5.99 -16.15
N SER A 425 11.52 -6.79 -16.84
CA SER A 425 11.58 -8.25 -16.78
C SER A 425 12.85 -8.86 -17.40
N SER A 426 13.73 -8.06 -17.97
CA SER A 426 15.03 -8.47 -18.52
C SER A 426 16.21 -8.20 -17.56
N ALA A 427 15.96 -7.55 -16.40
CA ALA A 427 17.01 -7.11 -15.49
C ALA A 427 16.96 -7.81 -14.12
N GLY A 428 18.08 -7.84 -13.40
CA GLY A 428 18.22 -8.35 -12.05
C GLY A 428 17.64 -9.76 -11.85
N LEU A 429 17.11 -10.03 -10.68
CA LEU A 429 16.42 -11.30 -10.38
C LEU A 429 15.16 -11.51 -11.24
N PHE A 430 14.58 -10.43 -11.75
CA PHE A 430 13.41 -10.52 -12.61
C PHE A 430 13.72 -11.21 -13.95
N ALA A 431 14.95 -11.09 -14.47
CA ALA A 431 15.36 -11.73 -15.73
C ALA A 431 15.18 -13.26 -15.73
N THR A 432 15.35 -13.91 -14.58
CA THR A 432 15.19 -15.36 -14.43
C THR A 432 13.88 -15.77 -13.74
N ALA A 433 13.09 -14.82 -13.27
CA ALA A 433 11.84 -15.09 -12.58
C ALA A 433 10.80 -15.80 -13.47
N SER A 434 9.93 -16.56 -12.86
CA SER A 434 8.82 -17.25 -13.52
C SER A 434 7.69 -17.53 -12.55
N LYS A 435 6.51 -17.86 -13.07
CA LYS A 435 5.32 -18.19 -12.26
C LYS A 435 4.93 -17.06 -11.30
N ILE A 436 4.93 -15.80 -11.81
CA ILE A 436 4.42 -14.61 -11.12
C ILE A 436 3.31 -14.04 -11.99
N GLY A 437 2.10 -13.94 -11.45
CA GLY A 437 0.97 -13.24 -12.08
C GLY A 437 0.85 -11.83 -11.53
N PHE A 438 0.88 -10.83 -12.40
CA PHE A 438 0.70 -9.42 -12.06
C PHE A 438 -0.71 -8.98 -12.42
N PHE A 439 -1.42 -8.36 -11.47
CA PHE A 439 -2.80 -7.91 -11.65
C PHE A 439 -2.91 -6.46 -11.25
N ASP A 440 -3.20 -5.60 -12.21
CA ASP A 440 -3.31 -4.16 -12.03
C ASP A 440 -4.69 -3.66 -12.44
N TYR A 441 -5.04 -2.42 -12.08
CA TYR A 441 -6.33 -1.82 -12.31
C TYR A 441 -6.18 -0.43 -12.92
N SER A 442 -7.13 -0.04 -13.79
CA SER A 442 -6.95 1.12 -14.68
C SER A 442 -6.83 2.46 -13.95
N ASP A 443 -7.55 2.64 -12.84
CA ASP A 443 -7.56 3.89 -12.06
C ASP A 443 -6.62 3.83 -10.85
N ASP A 444 -5.88 2.74 -10.68
CA ASP A 444 -4.89 2.60 -9.62
C ASP A 444 -3.68 3.54 -9.87
N PRO A 445 -3.44 4.55 -9.00
CA PRO A 445 -2.32 5.46 -9.19
C PRO A 445 -0.96 4.80 -8.98
N TRP A 446 -0.89 3.66 -8.27
CA TRP A 446 0.33 2.89 -8.04
C TRP A 446 0.76 2.04 -9.23
N ARG A 447 -0.14 1.79 -10.19
CA ARG A 447 0.14 0.92 -11.35
C ARG A 447 1.37 1.33 -12.17
N THR A 448 1.76 2.61 -12.12
CA THR A 448 2.95 3.10 -12.83
C THR A 448 4.28 2.60 -12.24
N ALA A 449 4.25 2.11 -10.99
CA ALA A 449 5.38 1.41 -10.37
C ALA A 449 5.29 -0.12 -10.53
N SER A 450 4.22 -0.64 -11.13
CA SER A 450 4.00 -2.07 -11.38
C SER A 450 4.57 -2.54 -12.72
N VAL A 451 4.44 -3.83 -12.98
CA VAL A 451 4.80 -4.47 -14.25
C VAL A 451 3.57 -4.49 -15.15
N LEU A 452 3.47 -3.52 -16.05
CA LEU A 452 2.31 -3.39 -16.95
C LEU A 452 2.45 -4.14 -18.27
N LYS A 453 3.66 -4.60 -18.63
CA LYS A 453 3.93 -5.32 -19.88
C LYS A 453 5.04 -6.35 -19.68
N THR A 454 4.87 -7.52 -20.29
CA THR A 454 5.90 -8.53 -20.41
C THR A 454 5.67 -9.36 -21.68
N THR A 455 6.73 -9.85 -22.30
CA THR A 455 6.67 -10.81 -23.41
C THR A 455 6.79 -12.26 -22.94
N ARG A 456 6.94 -12.49 -21.62
CA ARG A 456 7.21 -13.80 -21.04
C ARG A 456 5.90 -14.45 -20.56
N ALA A 457 5.52 -15.57 -21.18
CA ALA A 457 4.33 -16.33 -20.80
C ALA A 457 4.36 -16.82 -19.34
N SER A 458 5.55 -16.94 -18.74
CA SER A 458 5.73 -17.31 -17.33
C SER A 458 5.51 -16.16 -16.33
N LEU A 459 5.29 -14.95 -16.85
CA LEU A 459 5.07 -13.71 -16.10
C LEU A 459 3.83 -12.98 -16.67
N PRO A 460 2.64 -13.59 -16.60
CA PRO A 460 1.44 -12.97 -17.16
C PRO A 460 1.09 -11.68 -16.42
N VAL A 461 0.66 -10.69 -17.20
CA VAL A 461 0.15 -9.40 -16.73
C VAL A 461 -1.31 -9.30 -17.12
N HIS A 462 -2.14 -8.91 -16.19
CA HIS A 462 -3.56 -8.61 -16.42
C HIS A 462 -3.88 -7.21 -15.91
N LEU A 463 -4.37 -6.34 -16.79
CA LEU A 463 -4.88 -5.01 -16.46
C LEU A 463 -6.40 -5.05 -16.54
N ALA A 464 -7.06 -4.97 -15.40
CA ALA A 464 -8.50 -4.83 -15.33
C ALA A 464 -8.89 -3.36 -15.60
N VAL A 465 -9.72 -3.15 -16.63
CA VAL A 465 -10.11 -1.81 -17.07
C VAL A 465 -11.56 -1.55 -16.71
N CYS A 466 -11.81 -0.60 -15.84
CA CYS A 466 -13.14 -0.06 -15.57
C CYS A 466 -13.06 1.35 -14.94
N ASP A 467 -14.14 2.10 -15.04
CA ASP A 467 -14.25 3.38 -14.35
C ASP A 467 -14.35 3.16 -12.84
N GLY A 468 -13.43 3.73 -12.07
CA GLY A 468 -13.33 3.52 -10.63
C GLY A 468 -12.64 2.21 -10.21
N CYS A 469 -11.97 1.48 -11.11
CA CYS A 469 -11.11 0.35 -10.72
C CYS A 469 -9.81 0.85 -10.08
N GLY A 470 -9.84 1.06 -8.78
CA GLY A 470 -8.72 1.54 -7.98
C GLY A 470 -7.77 0.44 -7.50
N HIS A 471 -6.92 0.81 -6.58
CA HIS A 471 -5.85 0.00 -6.02
C HIS A 471 -6.36 -1.33 -5.45
N CYS A 472 -5.68 -2.42 -5.78
CA CYS A 472 -6.07 -3.80 -5.41
C CYS A 472 -7.50 -4.18 -5.84
N GLY A 473 -8.08 -3.53 -6.84
CA GLY A 473 -9.43 -3.81 -7.34
C GLY A 473 -10.55 -3.21 -6.50
N SER A 474 -10.25 -2.25 -5.60
CA SER A 474 -11.30 -1.45 -4.97
C SER A 474 -12.12 -0.73 -6.03
N GLY A 475 -13.44 -0.71 -5.87
CA GLY A 475 -14.37 -0.16 -6.85
C GLY A 475 -14.63 -1.04 -8.09
N ALA A 476 -13.91 -2.16 -8.25
CA ALA A 476 -14.15 -3.09 -9.35
C ALA A 476 -15.54 -3.73 -9.26
N THR A 477 -16.21 -3.87 -10.40
CA THR A 477 -17.50 -4.56 -10.45
C THR A 477 -17.37 -6.05 -10.11
N PRO A 478 -18.46 -6.71 -9.63
CA PRO A 478 -18.44 -8.15 -9.37
C PRO A 478 -18.02 -9.00 -10.58
N SER A 479 -18.29 -8.53 -11.79
CA SER A 479 -17.87 -9.20 -13.03
C SER A 479 -16.35 -9.17 -13.21
N ILE A 480 -15.73 -8.01 -13.08
CA ILE A 480 -14.28 -7.82 -13.13
C ILE A 480 -13.59 -8.64 -12.03
N ALA A 481 -14.13 -8.57 -10.82
CA ALA A 481 -13.63 -9.31 -9.70
C ALA A 481 -13.63 -10.84 -9.96
N LYS A 482 -14.70 -11.35 -10.52
CA LYS A 482 -14.83 -12.78 -10.90
C LYS A 482 -13.85 -13.15 -12.01
N GLU A 483 -13.69 -12.30 -13.02
CA GLU A 483 -12.73 -12.51 -14.10
C GLU A 483 -11.30 -12.64 -13.56
N VAL A 484 -10.86 -11.67 -12.75
CA VAL A 484 -9.54 -11.70 -12.10
C VAL A 484 -9.33 -12.98 -11.31
N ALA A 485 -10.31 -13.37 -10.48
CA ALA A 485 -10.25 -14.61 -9.70
C ALA A 485 -10.14 -15.87 -10.59
N GLN A 486 -10.87 -15.94 -11.69
CA GLN A 486 -10.80 -17.05 -12.64
C GLN A 486 -9.41 -17.16 -13.28
N ILE A 487 -8.80 -16.04 -13.67
CA ILE A 487 -7.46 -16.01 -14.23
C ILE A 487 -6.44 -16.50 -13.20
N GLN A 488 -6.54 -16.06 -11.94
CA GLN A 488 -5.66 -16.52 -10.86
C GLN A 488 -5.75 -18.05 -10.67
N VAL A 489 -6.97 -18.60 -10.62
CA VAL A 489 -7.18 -20.05 -10.51
C VAL A 489 -6.59 -20.80 -11.71
N GLN A 490 -6.78 -20.31 -12.93
CA GLN A 490 -6.22 -20.92 -14.15
C GLN A 490 -4.68 -20.95 -14.11
N LEU A 491 -4.06 -19.84 -13.75
CA LEU A 491 -2.60 -19.74 -13.64
C LEU A 491 -2.04 -20.70 -12.59
N LEU A 492 -2.61 -20.70 -11.39
CA LEU A 492 -2.16 -21.57 -10.30
C LEU A 492 -2.40 -23.05 -10.63
N THR A 493 -3.54 -23.39 -11.27
CA THR A 493 -3.81 -24.76 -11.72
C THR A 493 -2.74 -25.25 -12.70
N ALA A 494 -2.29 -24.39 -13.62
CA ALA A 494 -1.24 -24.74 -14.56
C ALA A 494 0.13 -24.87 -13.87
N TRP A 495 0.46 -23.94 -12.97
CA TRP A 495 1.78 -23.88 -12.34
C TRP A 495 2.01 -24.93 -11.25
N LEU A 496 0.97 -25.34 -10.54
CA LEU A 496 1.03 -26.35 -9.49
C LEU A 496 1.05 -27.80 -10.05
N LYS A 497 0.61 -28.03 -11.29
CA LYS A 497 0.73 -29.35 -11.95
C LYS A 497 2.14 -29.69 -12.40
N THR A 498 3.01 -28.69 -12.54
CA THR A 498 4.38 -28.85 -13.06
C THR A 498 5.42 -28.90 -11.93
N THR A 499 5.00 -29.06 -10.71
CA THR A 499 5.80 -29.31 -9.51
C THR A 499 5.57 -30.72 -9.03
#